data_88e9546b339ccb59bdb1aa5c4ee83b0e
#
_entry.id   88e9546b339ccb59bdb1aa5c4ee83b0e
#
_cell.length_a   1.000
_cell.length_b   1.000
_cell.length_c   1.000
_cell.angle_alpha   90.00
_cell.angle_beta   90.00
_cell.angle_gamma   90.00
#
_symmetry.space_group_name_H-M   'P 1'
#
loop_
_entity.id
_entity.type
_entity.pdbx_description
1 polymer ?
#
loop_
_entity_poly.entity_id
_entity_poly.type
_entity_poly.pdbx_seq_one_letter_code
_entity_poly.pdbx_strand_id
1 'polypeptide(L)'
;MDTLFDKIWDKHVVQIVPDGPTQLYIDRLYCHEVTSPQAFAGMRARGLKMFRPDQIFCMPDHNTPTHDQDKPIEDPISKKQVDTLAKNTADFGVTHFAMNTKDNGIIHVVGPEKGLSLPGMTIVCGDSHTSTHGAMGAVAFGIGTSEVEMVMASQCILQSKPKSMRISINGKLSKGVTAKDVALYLMSQLTTSGATGYFVEYSGDVVKDMSMEGRLTLCNLSIEMGARGGFVAPDETTFEYIKGREYAPKGEEWDKAVAYWKTLKSGDDAVFDKELTFEAKDIEPRITYGTNPGMGIGITENIPTLDEIPEEEQAGFKKSLNYMGFQPGEKLEGHPIDYVFLGACTNGRIEDFRAFASLVKGKKKAEGVTAWLVPGSWLVDKQIREEGIDKIVEAAGFEIRQPGCSACLAMNDDKIPAGKYSVSTSNRNFEGRQGPGSRTILASPYVAAAAAITGKITDPREFM
;
A
#
# COMPACT_ATOMS: atom_id res chain seq x y z
N MET A 1 -1.95 1.53 31.10
CA MET A 1 -2.71 0.49 30.32
C MET A 1 -1.94 0.15 29.05
N ASP A 2 -2.22 -1.03 28.49
CA ASP A 2 -1.52 -1.51 27.30
C ASP A 2 -1.93 -0.75 26.03
N THR A 3 -0.98 -0.57 25.12
CA THR A 3 -1.27 -0.09 23.78
C THR A 3 -2.05 -1.16 23.01
N LEU A 4 -2.71 -0.78 21.90
CA LEU A 4 -3.33 -1.75 21.00
C LEU A 4 -2.30 -2.77 20.49
N PHE A 5 -1.06 -2.31 20.21
CA PHE A 5 0.04 -3.18 19.80
C PHE A 5 0.33 -4.25 20.86
N ASP A 6 0.47 -3.87 22.14
CA ASP A 6 0.71 -4.82 23.22
C ASP A 6 -0.42 -5.84 23.36
N LYS A 7 -1.67 -5.37 23.29
CA LYS A 7 -2.85 -6.24 23.40
C LYS A 7 -2.90 -7.33 22.33
N ILE A 8 -2.46 -7.01 21.11
CA ILE A 8 -2.44 -8.00 20.02
C ILE A 8 -1.18 -8.85 20.13
N TRP A 9 0.00 -8.22 20.27
CA TRP A 9 1.27 -8.93 20.33
C TRP A 9 1.30 -9.96 21.44
N ASP A 10 0.97 -9.56 22.67
CA ASP A 10 1.10 -10.42 23.84
C ASP A 10 0.16 -11.63 23.81
N LYS A 11 -0.99 -11.51 23.13
CA LYS A 11 -1.90 -12.66 22.89
C LYS A 11 -1.37 -13.66 21.88
N HIS A 12 -0.40 -13.27 21.05
CA HIS A 12 0.20 -14.14 20.04
C HIS A 12 1.57 -14.67 20.45
N VAL A 13 2.07 -14.30 21.62
CA VAL A 13 3.32 -14.83 22.18
C VAL A 13 3.14 -16.29 22.55
N VAL A 14 3.87 -17.17 21.85
CA VAL A 14 3.94 -18.61 22.17
C VAL A 14 5.00 -18.85 23.23
N GLN A 15 6.18 -18.21 23.06
CA GLN A 15 7.31 -18.33 23.99
C GLN A 15 8.22 -17.10 23.84
N ILE A 16 8.80 -16.68 24.95
CA ILE A 16 9.92 -15.74 24.98
C ILE A 16 11.21 -16.55 25.15
N VAL A 17 12.10 -16.45 24.16
CA VAL A 17 13.42 -17.12 24.27
C VAL A 17 14.27 -16.32 25.26
N PRO A 18 14.85 -16.93 26.29
CA PRO A 18 15.72 -16.23 27.22
C PRO A 18 16.85 -15.51 26.47
N ASP A 19 17.03 -14.21 26.73
CA ASP A 19 18.01 -13.34 26.06
C ASP A 19 17.89 -13.31 24.52
N GLY A 20 16.73 -13.64 23.99
CA GLY A 20 16.48 -13.80 22.56
C GLY A 20 15.14 -13.23 22.09
N PRO A 21 14.75 -13.55 20.87
CA PRO A 21 13.51 -13.08 20.27
C PRO A 21 12.26 -13.73 20.88
N THR A 22 11.10 -13.16 20.58
CA THR A 22 9.80 -13.73 20.89
C THR A 22 9.37 -14.68 19.77
N GLN A 23 8.94 -15.89 20.11
CA GLN A 23 8.21 -16.78 19.21
C GLN A 23 6.76 -16.30 19.13
N LEU A 24 6.38 -15.80 17.95
CA LEU A 24 5.08 -15.20 17.70
C LEU A 24 4.24 -16.12 16.81
N TYR A 25 3.02 -16.43 17.23
CA TYR A 25 2.04 -17.12 16.39
C TYR A 25 1.52 -16.19 15.30
N ILE A 26 1.28 -16.72 14.10
CA ILE A 26 0.79 -15.97 12.93
C ILE A 26 -0.57 -16.52 12.51
N ASP A 27 -1.59 -15.67 12.53
CA ASP A 27 -2.95 -16.03 12.13
C ASP A 27 -3.11 -16.17 10.62
N ARG A 28 -2.39 -15.36 9.85
CA ARG A 28 -2.56 -15.32 8.40
C ARG A 28 -1.23 -15.17 7.67
N LEU A 29 -0.99 -16.05 6.72
CA LEU A 29 0.12 -15.93 5.77
C LEU A 29 -0.43 -15.66 4.38
N TYR A 30 0.04 -14.58 3.77
CA TYR A 30 -0.18 -14.32 2.36
C TYR A 30 1.08 -14.65 1.55
N CYS A 31 0.89 -15.21 0.35
CA CYS A 31 1.97 -15.55 -0.55
C CYS A 31 1.70 -15.09 -1.97
N HIS A 32 2.73 -14.59 -2.64
CA HIS A 32 2.68 -14.26 -4.05
C HIS A 32 3.83 -14.93 -4.82
N GLU A 33 3.84 -14.83 -6.13
CA GLU A 33 4.72 -15.60 -7.03
C GLU A 33 6.19 -15.21 -6.95
N VAL A 34 6.52 -14.03 -6.39
CA VAL A 34 7.92 -13.54 -6.36
C VAL A 34 8.69 -14.07 -5.17
N THR A 35 8.14 -14.02 -3.97
CA THR A 35 8.88 -14.32 -2.72
C THR A 35 8.58 -15.69 -2.12
N SER A 36 7.54 -16.38 -2.57
CA SER A 36 7.16 -17.68 -2.02
C SER A 36 7.85 -18.92 -2.64
N PRO A 37 8.39 -18.90 -3.87
CA PRO A 37 8.92 -20.12 -4.51
C PRO A 37 10.02 -20.82 -3.71
N GLN A 38 10.96 -20.06 -3.11
CA GLN A 38 12.03 -20.63 -2.31
C GLN A 38 11.51 -21.24 -1.00
N ALA A 39 10.50 -20.63 -0.37
CA ALA A 39 9.87 -21.18 0.83
C ALA A 39 9.21 -22.54 0.53
N PHE A 40 8.43 -22.65 -0.54
CA PHE A 40 7.88 -23.93 -0.98
C PHE A 40 8.94 -24.96 -1.36
N ALA A 41 10.04 -24.53 -1.99
CA ALA A 41 11.16 -25.40 -2.30
C ALA A 41 11.84 -25.93 -1.03
N GLY A 42 12.05 -25.08 -0.01
CA GLY A 42 12.58 -25.46 1.29
C GLY A 42 11.69 -26.48 2.01
N MET A 43 10.38 -26.26 2.00
CA MET A 43 9.39 -27.21 2.54
C MET A 43 9.54 -28.60 1.88
N ARG A 44 9.64 -28.66 0.54
CA ARG A 44 9.84 -29.94 -0.18
C ARG A 44 11.17 -30.60 0.15
N ALA A 45 12.27 -29.84 0.10
CA ALA A 45 13.62 -30.36 0.35
C ALA A 45 13.76 -30.97 1.74
N ARG A 46 13.05 -30.43 2.72
CA ARG A 46 13.04 -30.88 4.12
C ARG A 46 11.93 -31.90 4.43
N GLY A 47 11.07 -32.23 3.47
CA GLY A 47 9.93 -33.14 3.65
C GLY A 47 8.89 -32.62 4.64
N LEU A 48 8.78 -31.30 4.80
CA LEU A 48 7.86 -30.66 5.74
C LEU A 48 6.44 -30.57 5.13
N LYS A 49 5.46 -30.66 6.02
CA LYS A 49 4.04 -30.43 5.68
C LYS A 49 3.61 -29.06 6.12
N MET A 50 2.62 -28.49 5.44
CA MET A 50 1.94 -27.27 5.90
C MET A 50 1.27 -27.53 7.24
N PHE A 51 1.51 -26.67 8.21
CA PHE A 51 0.90 -26.80 9.54
C PHE A 51 -0.57 -26.39 9.51
N ARG A 52 -0.90 -25.27 8.91
CA ARG A 52 -2.27 -24.72 8.78
C ARG A 52 -2.50 -24.21 7.35
N PRO A 53 -2.73 -25.11 6.38
CA PRO A 53 -2.99 -24.73 4.98
C PRO A 53 -4.24 -23.84 4.83
N ASP A 54 -5.21 -23.94 5.73
CA ASP A 54 -6.42 -23.11 5.82
C ASP A 54 -6.15 -21.66 6.21
N GLN A 55 -4.97 -21.35 6.70
CA GLN A 55 -4.54 -19.99 7.08
C GLN A 55 -3.63 -19.34 6.03
N ILE A 56 -3.36 -20.03 4.93
CA ILE A 56 -2.44 -19.58 3.87
C ILE A 56 -3.23 -19.28 2.60
N PHE A 57 -3.06 -18.08 2.07
CA PHE A 57 -3.73 -17.63 0.86
C PHE A 57 -2.69 -17.11 -0.13
N CYS A 58 -2.78 -17.61 -1.36
CA CYS A 58 -1.82 -17.32 -2.42
C CYS A 58 -2.51 -16.68 -3.62
N MET A 59 -1.86 -15.69 -4.22
CA MET A 59 -2.29 -15.10 -5.49
C MET A 59 -1.12 -14.47 -6.22
N PRO A 60 -1.07 -14.54 -7.55
CA PRO A 60 -0.08 -13.79 -8.34
C PRO A 60 -0.57 -12.36 -8.51
N ASP A 61 0.33 -11.37 -8.35
CA ASP A 61 0.00 -9.96 -8.47
C ASP A 61 1.12 -9.08 -9.06
N HIS A 62 2.38 -9.51 -8.99
CA HIS A 62 3.54 -8.73 -9.45
C HIS A 62 3.87 -8.96 -10.93
N ASN A 63 3.84 -10.21 -11.38
CA ASN A 63 4.18 -10.61 -12.75
C ASN A 63 2.95 -10.83 -13.63
N THR A 64 1.79 -10.41 -13.19
CA THR A 64 0.56 -10.50 -13.98
C THR A 64 0.54 -9.40 -15.02
N PRO A 65 0.26 -9.70 -16.32
CA PRO A 65 0.02 -8.67 -17.30
C PRO A 65 -1.25 -7.89 -16.95
N THR A 66 -1.36 -6.64 -17.39
CA THR A 66 -2.56 -5.82 -17.22
C THR A 66 -3.39 -5.71 -18.51
N HIS A 67 -3.06 -6.54 -19.48
CA HIS A 67 -3.80 -6.77 -20.70
C HIS A 67 -3.88 -8.27 -20.99
N ASP A 68 -4.92 -8.70 -21.67
CA ASP A 68 -5.03 -10.06 -22.22
C ASP A 68 -4.75 -11.18 -21.20
N GLN A 69 -5.23 -11.01 -19.96
CA GLN A 69 -5.00 -12.03 -18.90
C GLN A 69 -5.67 -13.38 -19.21
N ASP A 70 -6.55 -13.44 -20.18
CA ASP A 70 -7.13 -14.65 -20.73
C ASP A 70 -6.19 -15.42 -21.68
N LYS A 71 -5.06 -14.79 -22.08
CA LYS A 71 -4.02 -15.38 -22.92
C LYS A 71 -2.83 -15.85 -22.08
N PRO A 72 -1.99 -16.74 -22.62
CA PRO A 72 -0.73 -17.11 -21.96
C PRO A 72 0.18 -15.89 -21.76
N ILE A 73 0.84 -15.81 -20.60
CA ILE A 73 1.84 -14.77 -20.33
C ILE A 73 3.00 -14.94 -21.33
N GLU A 74 3.33 -13.89 -22.07
CA GLU A 74 4.37 -13.93 -23.11
C GLU A 74 5.78 -13.93 -22.51
N ASP A 75 6.02 -13.12 -21.45
CA ASP A 75 7.33 -13.11 -20.78
C ASP A 75 7.59 -14.45 -20.07
N PRO A 76 8.66 -15.17 -20.46
CA PRO A 76 8.91 -16.52 -19.93
C PRO A 76 9.26 -16.55 -18.44
N ILE A 77 9.82 -15.46 -17.90
CA ILE A 77 10.19 -15.38 -16.48
C ILE A 77 8.91 -15.18 -15.66
N SER A 78 8.09 -14.23 -16.02
CA SER A 78 6.79 -13.96 -15.40
C SER A 78 5.89 -15.19 -15.45
N LYS A 79 5.79 -15.81 -16.64
CA LYS A 79 5.04 -17.08 -16.81
C LYS A 79 5.53 -18.17 -15.86
N LYS A 80 6.84 -18.39 -15.78
CA LYS A 80 7.43 -19.40 -14.91
C LYS A 80 7.11 -19.15 -13.43
N GLN A 81 7.12 -17.90 -12.99
CA GLN A 81 6.82 -17.55 -11.61
C GLN A 81 5.35 -17.80 -11.26
N VAL A 82 4.43 -17.36 -12.12
CA VAL A 82 2.98 -17.58 -11.95
C VAL A 82 2.64 -19.07 -12.00
N ASP A 83 3.15 -19.82 -12.97
CA ASP A 83 2.96 -21.27 -13.09
C ASP A 83 3.53 -22.01 -11.87
N THR A 84 4.68 -21.56 -11.36
CA THR A 84 5.31 -22.15 -10.17
C THR A 84 4.45 -21.96 -8.93
N LEU A 85 3.83 -20.77 -8.75
CA LEU A 85 2.90 -20.53 -7.65
C LEU A 85 1.69 -21.46 -7.76
N ALA A 86 1.08 -21.58 -8.94
CA ALA A 86 -0.06 -22.46 -9.17
C ALA A 86 0.26 -23.92 -8.85
N LYS A 87 1.45 -24.39 -9.29
CA LYS A 87 1.92 -25.74 -8.96
C LYS A 87 2.14 -25.92 -7.46
N ASN A 88 2.80 -24.95 -6.82
CA ASN A 88 3.11 -25.01 -5.39
C ASN A 88 1.83 -25.10 -4.55
N THR A 89 0.84 -24.26 -4.85
CA THR A 89 -0.44 -24.24 -4.13
C THR A 89 -1.22 -25.54 -4.29
N ALA A 90 -1.21 -26.13 -5.48
CA ALA A 90 -1.82 -27.44 -5.73
C ALA A 90 -1.10 -28.57 -4.95
N ASP A 91 0.23 -28.60 -4.99
CA ASP A 91 1.03 -29.62 -4.31
C ASP A 91 0.84 -29.62 -2.79
N PHE A 92 0.65 -28.45 -2.19
CA PHE A 92 0.54 -28.27 -0.73
C PHE A 92 -0.90 -28.08 -0.23
N GLY A 93 -1.89 -28.04 -1.12
CA GLY A 93 -3.30 -27.92 -0.75
C GLY A 93 -3.68 -26.59 -0.11
N VAL A 94 -3.03 -25.47 -0.52
CA VAL A 94 -3.34 -24.13 -0.03
C VAL A 94 -4.25 -23.38 -1.00
N THR A 95 -5.03 -22.43 -0.47
CA THR A 95 -5.96 -21.62 -1.28
C THR A 95 -5.22 -20.75 -2.28
N HIS A 96 -5.63 -20.83 -3.55
CA HIS A 96 -5.04 -20.05 -4.65
C HIS A 96 -6.10 -19.25 -5.40
N PHE A 97 -5.97 -17.94 -5.39
CA PHE A 97 -6.75 -17.02 -6.21
C PHE A 97 -6.01 -16.78 -7.53
N ALA A 98 -6.25 -17.64 -8.49
CA ALA A 98 -5.51 -17.67 -9.75
C ALA A 98 -5.77 -16.41 -10.60
N MET A 99 -4.77 -16.04 -11.41
CA MET A 99 -4.89 -14.96 -12.41
C MET A 99 -6.12 -15.16 -13.30
N ASN A 100 -6.72 -14.06 -13.73
CA ASN A 100 -7.93 -14.04 -14.57
C ASN A 100 -9.16 -14.74 -13.93
N THR A 101 -9.25 -14.73 -12.61
CA THR A 101 -10.45 -15.13 -11.88
C THR A 101 -11.03 -13.93 -11.13
N LYS A 102 -12.33 -13.98 -10.84
CA LYS A 102 -13.03 -12.93 -10.06
C LYS A 102 -12.42 -12.68 -8.67
N ASP A 103 -11.62 -13.59 -8.18
CA ASP A 103 -11.03 -13.59 -6.84
C ASP A 103 -9.59 -13.07 -6.82
N ASN A 104 -9.00 -12.82 -8.01
CA ASN A 104 -7.62 -12.36 -8.14
C ASN A 104 -7.49 -10.84 -8.08
N GLY A 105 -6.31 -10.40 -7.74
CA GLY A 105 -5.88 -9.02 -7.68
C GLY A 105 -4.63 -8.87 -6.81
N ILE A 106 -4.29 -7.65 -6.47
CA ILE A 106 -3.18 -7.35 -5.56
C ILE A 106 -3.51 -7.88 -4.17
N ILE A 107 -2.60 -8.65 -3.60
CA ILE A 107 -2.79 -9.38 -2.33
C ILE A 107 -3.24 -8.46 -1.18
N HIS A 108 -2.68 -7.24 -1.09
CA HIS A 108 -3.03 -6.23 -0.08
C HIS A 108 -4.33 -5.47 -0.38
N VAL A 109 -4.97 -5.72 -1.51
CA VAL A 109 -6.31 -5.26 -1.86
C VAL A 109 -7.31 -6.39 -1.62
N VAL A 110 -7.06 -7.56 -2.16
CA VAL A 110 -7.94 -8.74 -2.07
C VAL A 110 -8.12 -9.23 -0.63
N GLY A 111 -7.05 -9.24 0.17
CA GLY A 111 -7.11 -9.70 1.58
C GLY A 111 -8.19 -8.97 2.40
N PRO A 112 -8.16 -7.64 2.49
CA PRO A 112 -9.23 -6.85 3.11
C PRO A 112 -10.59 -7.01 2.44
N GLU A 113 -10.65 -6.96 1.10
CA GLU A 113 -11.90 -7.07 0.34
C GLU A 113 -12.65 -8.38 0.58
N LYS A 114 -11.94 -9.47 0.79
CA LYS A 114 -12.55 -10.77 1.08
C LYS A 114 -12.87 -11.00 2.56
N GLY A 115 -12.44 -10.09 3.45
CA GLY A 115 -12.56 -10.29 4.90
C GLY A 115 -11.59 -11.33 5.45
N LEU A 116 -10.45 -11.53 4.78
CA LEU A 116 -9.37 -12.41 5.22
C LEU A 116 -8.48 -11.74 6.28
N SER A 117 -8.44 -10.42 6.29
CA SER A 117 -7.71 -9.59 7.26
C SER A 117 -8.71 -9.04 8.26
N LEU A 118 -8.58 -9.44 9.53
CA LEU A 118 -9.54 -9.09 10.58
C LEU A 118 -8.83 -8.43 11.77
N PRO A 119 -9.56 -7.62 12.56
CA PRO A 119 -8.99 -6.99 13.75
C PRO A 119 -8.43 -8.00 14.76
N GLY A 120 -7.29 -7.66 15.34
CA GLY A 120 -6.63 -8.46 16.35
C GLY A 120 -5.79 -9.63 15.82
N MET A 121 -5.70 -9.82 14.51
CA MET A 121 -4.84 -10.83 13.89
C MET A 121 -3.39 -10.39 13.81
N THR A 122 -2.49 -11.38 13.72
CA THR A 122 -1.13 -11.25 13.21
C THR A 122 -1.10 -11.71 11.75
N ILE A 123 -0.62 -10.85 10.84
CA ILE A 123 -0.65 -11.10 9.39
C ILE A 123 0.73 -10.88 8.80
N VAL A 124 1.22 -11.83 8.02
CA VAL A 124 2.53 -11.71 7.37
C VAL A 124 2.46 -12.08 5.88
N CYS A 125 3.41 -11.53 5.13
CA CYS A 125 3.65 -11.82 3.72
C CYS A 125 5.11 -11.53 3.39
N GLY A 126 5.63 -12.12 2.32
CA GLY A 126 6.95 -11.80 1.78
C GLY A 126 7.04 -10.44 1.07
N ASP A 127 6.16 -9.50 1.39
CA ASP A 127 6.09 -8.14 0.85
C ASP A 127 6.02 -7.11 1.99
N SER A 128 6.79 -6.03 1.87
CA SER A 128 6.85 -4.98 2.89
C SER A 128 5.51 -4.25 3.08
N HIS A 129 4.68 -4.11 2.02
CA HIS A 129 3.38 -3.45 2.12
C HIS A 129 2.29 -4.29 2.81
N THR A 130 2.66 -5.41 3.42
CA THR A 130 1.80 -6.15 4.35
C THR A 130 1.26 -5.27 5.48
N SER A 131 1.97 -4.18 5.83
CA SER A 131 1.50 -3.14 6.76
C SER A 131 0.12 -2.59 6.41
N THR A 132 -0.31 -2.66 5.14
CA THR A 132 -1.66 -2.29 4.68
C THR A 132 -2.77 -2.89 5.56
N HIS A 133 -2.62 -4.16 5.94
CA HIS A 133 -3.63 -4.88 6.73
C HIS A 133 -3.79 -4.35 8.15
N GLY A 134 -2.87 -3.51 8.62
CA GLY A 134 -2.97 -2.80 9.90
C GLY A 134 -4.17 -1.82 9.95
N ALA A 135 -4.65 -1.36 8.80
CA ALA A 135 -5.86 -0.56 8.73
C ALA A 135 -7.10 -1.29 9.27
N MET A 136 -7.07 -2.62 9.26
CA MET A 136 -8.11 -3.47 9.86
C MET A 136 -7.96 -3.63 11.37
N GLY A 137 -6.96 -3.03 12.01
CA GLY A 137 -6.64 -3.26 13.42
C GLY A 137 -5.86 -4.56 13.66
N ALA A 138 -5.04 -4.97 12.70
CA ALA A 138 -4.18 -6.16 12.77
C ALA A 138 -2.71 -5.76 12.96
N VAL A 139 -1.91 -6.60 13.59
CA VAL A 139 -0.44 -6.49 13.60
C VAL A 139 0.08 -7.16 12.33
N ALA A 140 0.34 -6.35 11.30
CA ALA A 140 0.66 -6.83 9.97
C ALA A 140 2.02 -6.29 9.50
N PHE A 141 2.90 -7.17 9.00
CA PHE A 141 4.25 -6.78 8.57
C PHE A 141 4.88 -7.74 7.57
N GLY A 142 5.80 -7.21 6.77
CA GLY A 142 6.57 -7.98 5.82
C GLY A 142 7.65 -8.85 6.49
N ILE A 143 7.88 -10.04 5.92
CA ILE A 143 8.89 -11.01 6.40
C ILE A 143 9.75 -11.52 5.25
N GLY A 144 10.92 -12.07 5.59
CA GLY A 144 11.81 -12.70 4.62
C GLY A 144 11.34 -14.09 4.18
N THR A 145 11.85 -14.55 3.04
CA THR A 145 11.48 -15.85 2.45
C THR A 145 11.69 -17.03 3.40
N SER A 146 12.78 -17.02 4.20
CA SER A 146 13.03 -18.06 5.21
C SER A 146 11.99 -18.06 6.33
N GLU A 147 11.48 -16.86 6.70
CA GLU A 147 10.40 -16.74 7.69
C GLU A 147 9.07 -17.20 7.10
N VAL A 148 8.82 -16.97 5.79
CA VAL A 148 7.66 -17.56 5.09
C VAL A 148 7.65 -19.08 5.22
N GLU A 149 8.81 -19.75 5.00
CA GLU A 149 8.95 -21.20 5.20
C GLU A 149 8.67 -21.61 6.65
N MET A 150 9.16 -20.83 7.64
CA MET A 150 8.90 -21.11 9.05
C MET A 150 7.40 -21.04 9.38
N VAL A 151 6.70 -20.02 8.87
CA VAL A 151 5.23 -19.90 9.06
C VAL A 151 4.50 -21.06 8.39
N MET A 152 4.88 -21.44 7.18
CA MET A 152 4.31 -22.61 6.49
C MET A 152 4.43 -23.89 7.32
N ALA A 153 5.59 -24.10 7.96
CA ALA A 153 5.89 -25.31 8.72
C ALA A 153 5.33 -25.31 10.15
N SER A 154 5.19 -24.16 10.81
CA SER A 154 4.93 -24.08 12.24
C SER A 154 3.86 -23.06 12.65
N GLN A 155 3.43 -22.22 11.75
CA GLN A 155 2.57 -21.04 12.01
C GLN A 155 3.21 -20.04 13.00
N CYS A 156 4.52 -20.09 13.18
CA CYS A 156 5.26 -19.23 14.09
C CYS A 156 6.49 -18.63 13.42
N ILE A 157 6.91 -17.47 13.95
CA ILE A 157 8.19 -16.82 13.61
C ILE A 157 8.90 -16.34 14.87
N LEU A 158 10.18 -16.05 14.75
CA LEU A 158 10.98 -15.42 15.79
C LEU A 158 11.15 -13.94 15.47
N GLN A 159 10.66 -13.06 16.33
CA GLN A 159 10.69 -11.61 16.13
C GLN A 159 11.07 -10.88 17.42
N SER A 160 11.88 -9.84 17.30
CA SER A 160 12.05 -8.86 18.37
C SER A 160 10.82 -7.94 18.40
N LYS A 161 10.26 -7.71 19.60
CA LYS A 161 9.11 -6.81 19.77
C LYS A 161 9.52 -5.38 19.38
N PRO A 162 8.91 -4.77 18.38
CA PRO A 162 9.14 -3.36 18.04
C PRO A 162 8.70 -2.42 19.19
N LYS A 163 9.27 -1.23 19.22
CA LYS A 163 8.76 -0.14 20.05
C LYS A 163 7.42 0.37 19.50
N SER A 164 6.63 1.00 20.36
CA SER A 164 5.36 1.61 19.99
C SER A 164 5.52 3.10 19.71
N MET A 165 4.92 3.57 18.60
CA MET A 165 4.83 4.99 18.27
C MET A 165 3.37 5.37 18.03
N ARG A 166 2.93 6.52 18.55
CA ARG A 166 1.63 7.10 18.19
C ARG A 166 1.82 8.33 17.32
N ILE A 167 1.09 8.39 16.20
CA ILE A 167 0.99 9.57 15.36
C ILE A 167 -0.46 10.03 15.35
N SER A 168 -0.72 11.18 15.95
CA SER A 168 -2.05 11.80 16.00
C SER A 168 -2.14 12.92 14.97
N ILE A 169 -3.23 12.94 14.18
CA ILE A 169 -3.47 13.98 13.18
C ILE A 169 -4.82 14.61 13.49
N ASN A 170 -4.79 15.86 13.96
CA ASN A 170 -5.95 16.56 14.47
C ASN A 170 -6.55 17.52 13.44
N GLY A 171 -7.82 17.86 13.65
CA GLY A 171 -8.55 18.79 12.80
C GLY A 171 -9.20 18.11 11.60
N LYS A 172 -9.44 18.88 10.53
CA LYS A 172 -10.14 18.41 9.34
C LYS A 172 -9.35 18.72 8.08
N LEU A 173 -9.19 17.72 7.22
CA LEU A 173 -8.52 17.88 5.92
C LEU A 173 -9.27 18.88 5.03
N SER A 174 -8.50 19.70 4.32
CA SER A 174 -9.03 20.61 3.32
C SER A 174 -9.48 19.85 2.06
N LYS A 175 -10.32 20.51 1.25
CA LYS A 175 -10.77 19.95 -0.03
C LYS A 175 -9.58 19.64 -0.94
N GLY A 176 -9.61 18.50 -1.60
CA GLY A 176 -8.54 18.05 -2.48
C GLY A 176 -7.38 17.30 -1.80
N VAL A 177 -7.39 17.21 -0.47
CA VAL A 177 -6.42 16.44 0.31
C VAL A 177 -6.96 15.05 0.61
N THR A 178 -6.16 14.03 0.37
CA THR A 178 -6.49 12.61 0.59
C THR A 178 -5.56 11.97 1.62
N ALA A 179 -5.81 10.73 1.99
CA ALA A 179 -4.91 9.94 2.84
C ALA A 179 -3.51 9.78 2.24
N LYS A 180 -3.37 9.80 0.90
CA LYS A 180 -2.07 9.81 0.22
C LYS A 180 -1.28 11.06 0.53
N ASP A 181 -1.92 12.22 0.49
CA ASP A 181 -1.28 13.50 0.82
C ASP A 181 -0.85 13.55 2.29
N VAL A 182 -1.69 13.02 3.20
CA VAL A 182 -1.35 12.86 4.61
C VAL A 182 -0.09 12.01 4.76
N ALA A 183 -0.02 10.84 4.12
CA ALA A 183 1.14 9.96 4.21
C ALA A 183 2.42 10.62 3.63
N LEU A 184 2.31 11.30 2.47
CA LEU A 184 3.43 12.04 1.87
C LEU A 184 3.89 13.19 2.77
N TYR A 185 2.96 13.89 3.44
CA TYR A 185 3.29 14.91 4.42
C TYR A 185 4.07 14.31 5.59
N LEU A 186 3.57 13.24 6.21
CA LEU A 186 4.28 12.58 7.32
C LEU A 186 5.69 12.13 6.92
N MET A 187 5.86 11.57 5.71
CA MET A 187 7.17 11.17 5.20
C MET A 187 8.11 12.36 4.98
N SER A 188 7.61 13.50 4.54
CA SER A 188 8.43 14.71 4.41
C SER A 188 8.89 15.29 5.75
N GLN A 189 8.10 15.07 6.84
CA GLN A 189 8.44 15.52 8.19
C GLN A 189 9.34 14.52 8.95
N LEU A 190 9.15 13.22 8.72
CA LEU A 190 9.82 12.16 9.48
C LEU A 190 10.99 11.51 8.73
N THR A 191 11.14 11.83 7.46
CA THR A 191 12.05 11.16 6.52
C THR A 191 11.73 9.67 6.33
N THR A 192 12.50 8.98 5.52
CA THR A 192 12.34 7.53 5.26
C THR A 192 12.82 6.64 6.42
N SER A 193 13.32 7.21 7.50
CA SER A 193 13.85 6.48 8.67
C SER A 193 13.26 6.90 10.02
N GLY A 194 12.37 7.90 10.05
CA GLY A 194 11.86 8.50 11.29
C GLY A 194 11.04 7.58 12.20
N ALA A 195 10.54 6.47 11.65
CA ALA A 195 9.81 5.44 12.38
C ALA A 195 10.56 4.09 12.46
N THR A 196 11.87 4.08 12.19
CA THR A 196 12.68 2.85 12.24
C THR A 196 12.67 2.23 13.64
N GLY A 197 12.33 0.95 13.70
CA GLY A 197 12.23 0.19 14.96
C GLY A 197 10.89 0.33 15.68
N TYR A 198 9.94 1.07 15.12
CA TYR A 198 8.62 1.27 15.70
C TYR A 198 7.52 0.54 14.93
N PHE A 199 6.46 0.18 15.65
CA PHE A 199 5.14 -0.10 15.11
C PHE A 199 4.25 1.13 15.37
N VAL A 200 3.61 1.68 14.33
CA VAL A 200 2.96 2.99 14.40
C VAL A 200 1.46 2.84 14.58
N GLU A 201 0.89 3.44 15.63
CA GLU A 201 -0.55 3.61 15.81
C GLU A 201 -0.97 5.00 15.32
N TYR A 202 -1.84 5.04 14.31
CA TYR A 202 -2.42 6.29 13.83
C TYR A 202 -3.71 6.62 14.58
N SER A 203 -3.88 7.89 14.94
CA SER A 203 -5.02 8.40 15.71
C SER A 203 -5.34 9.86 15.36
N GLY A 204 -6.29 10.45 16.08
CA GLY A 204 -6.75 11.82 15.89
C GLY A 204 -7.96 11.92 14.96
N ASP A 205 -8.50 13.15 14.85
CA ASP A 205 -9.76 13.40 14.14
C ASP A 205 -9.68 12.98 12.67
N VAL A 206 -8.57 13.29 11.99
CA VAL A 206 -8.37 12.96 10.58
C VAL A 206 -8.46 11.45 10.34
N VAL A 207 -7.80 10.65 11.21
CA VAL A 207 -7.79 9.18 11.04
C VAL A 207 -9.16 8.58 11.36
N LYS A 208 -9.85 9.14 12.33
CA LYS A 208 -11.22 8.73 12.69
C LYS A 208 -12.20 8.97 11.55
N ASP A 209 -12.06 10.12 10.88
CA ASP A 209 -12.94 10.51 9.76
C ASP A 209 -12.56 9.85 8.42
N MET A 210 -11.38 9.19 8.33
CA MET A 210 -10.97 8.47 7.12
C MET A 210 -11.87 7.27 6.84
N SER A 211 -12.17 7.08 5.54
CA SER A 211 -12.69 5.81 5.03
C SER A 211 -11.71 4.66 5.26
N MET A 212 -12.17 3.43 5.11
CA MET A 212 -11.26 2.27 5.16
C MET A 212 -10.18 2.31 4.10
N GLU A 213 -10.52 2.72 2.88
CA GLU A 213 -9.57 2.87 1.78
C GLU A 213 -8.47 3.90 2.12
N GLY A 214 -8.85 5.02 2.75
CA GLY A 214 -7.90 6.00 3.26
C GLY A 214 -6.97 5.44 4.34
N ARG A 215 -7.52 4.68 5.29
CA ARG A 215 -6.72 3.99 6.34
C ARG A 215 -5.79 2.93 5.74
N LEU A 216 -6.25 2.19 4.73
CA LEU A 216 -5.43 1.21 4.00
C LEU A 216 -4.26 1.89 3.30
N THR A 217 -4.46 3.04 2.68
CA THR A 217 -3.41 3.86 2.07
C THR A 217 -2.40 4.35 3.10
N LEU A 218 -2.87 4.88 4.24
CA LEU A 218 -2.01 5.39 5.32
C LEU A 218 -1.14 4.29 5.91
N CYS A 219 -1.74 3.15 6.27
CA CYS A 219 -1.02 2.00 6.82
C CYS A 219 -0.06 1.36 5.80
N ASN A 220 -0.43 1.32 4.51
CA ASN A 220 0.42 0.85 3.43
C ASN A 220 1.75 1.62 3.39
N LEU A 221 1.69 2.94 3.49
CA LEU A 221 2.86 3.81 3.37
C LEU A 221 3.69 3.94 4.67
N SER A 222 3.28 3.33 5.76
CA SER A 222 4.02 3.35 7.03
C SER A 222 5.44 2.83 6.90
N ILE A 223 5.64 1.80 6.07
CA ILE A 223 6.96 1.19 5.87
C ILE A 223 7.92 2.13 5.12
N GLU A 224 7.42 3.11 4.40
CA GLU A 224 8.25 4.11 3.71
C GLU A 224 8.86 5.14 4.67
N MET A 225 8.40 5.19 5.93
CA MET A 225 9.04 5.92 7.03
C MET A 225 9.99 5.03 7.86
N GLY A 226 10.25 3.81 7.40
CA GLY A 226 11.05 2.83 8.12
C GLY A 226 10.31 2.08 9.24
N ALA A 227 9.01 2.30 9.41
CA ALA A 227 8.21 1.58 10.41
C ALA A 227 8.16 0.08 10.15
N ARG A 228 8.06 -0.73 11.19
CA ARG A 228 7.83 -2.17 11.07
C ARG A 228 6.43 -2.46 10.52
N GLY A 229 5.48 -1.61 10.84
CA GLY A 229 4.11 -1.62 10.38
C GLY A 229 3.37 -0.41 10.92
N GLY A 230 2.15 -0.22 10.44
CA GLY A 230 1.25 0.82 10.92
C GLY A 230 -0.16 0.29 11.01
N PHE A 231 -0.95 0.76 11.97
CA PHE A 231 -2.32 0.30 12.15
C PHE A 231 -3.22 1.39 12.73
N VAL A 232 -4.51 1.16 12.59
CA VAL A 232 -5.58 2.00 13.14
C VAL A 232 -6.43 1.12 14.05
N ALA A 233 -6.79 1.62 15.22
CA ALA A 233 -7.71 0.92 16.11
C ALA A 233 -9.05 0.67 15.39
N PRO A 234 -9.58 -0.58 15.39
CA PRO A 234 -10.82 -0.89 14.71
C PRO A 234 -12.00 -0.18 15.37
N ASP A 235 -12.87 0.38 14.56
CA ASP A 235 -14.07 1.11 14.96
C ASP A 235 -15.28 0.72 14.07
N GLU A 236 -16.37 1.45 14.19
CA GLU A 236 -17.58 1.16 13.41
C GLU A 236 -17.32 1.21 11.88
N THR A 237 -16.45 2.11 11.40
CA THR A 237 -16.03 2.15 9.98
C THR A 237 -15.38 0.84 9.56
N THR A 238 -14.52 0.29 10.42
CA THR A 238 -13.88 -1.02 10.19
C THR A 238 -14.91 -2.15 10.19
N PHE A 239 -15.84 -2.14 11.14
CA PHE A 239 -16.85 -3.20 11.26
C PHE A 239 -17.81 -3.19 10.07
N GLU A 240 -18.28 -2.02 9.64
CA GLU A 240 -19.11 -1.88 8.45
C GLU A 240 -18.39 -2.37 7.18
N TYR A 241 -17.12 -2.07 7.03
CA TYR A 241 -16.31 -2.52 5.91
C TYR A 241 -16.18 -4.06 5.85
N ILE A 242 -16.02 -4.73 7.01
CA ILE A 242 -15.85 -6.18 7.09
C ILE A 242 -17.19 -6.92 6.94
N LYS A 243 -18.29 -6.31 7.38
CA LYS A 243 -19.59 -6.97 7.47
C LYS A 243 -20.04 -7.54 6.13
N GLY A 244 -20.40 -8.83 6.14
CA GLY A 244 -20.94 -9.53 4.97
C GLY A 244 -19.91 -9.99 3.94
N ARG A 245 -18.61 -9.73 4.16
CA ARG A 245 -17.55 -10.25 3.28
C ARG A 245 -17.44 -11.76 3.37
N GLU A 246 -16.87 -12.37 2.32
CA GLU A 246 -16.87 -13.83 2.11
C GLU A 246 -16.31 -14.61 3.30
N TYR A 247 -15.14 -14.18 3.81
CA TYR A 247 -14.42 -14.82 4.92
C TYR A 247 -14.65 -14.15 6.28
N ALA A 248 -15.50 -13.13 6.34
CA ALA A 248 -15.84 -12.50 7.62
C ALA A 248 -16.71 -13.45 8.48
N PRO A 249 -16.63 -13.35 9.81
CA PRO A 249 -17.54 -14.05 10.71
C PRO A 249 -19.01 -13.75 10.39
N LYS A 250 -19.90 -14.72 10.64
CA LYS A 250 -21.34 -14.61 10.31
C LYS A 250 -22.20 -14.99 11.50
N GLY A 251 -23.42 -14.43 11.57
CA GLY A 251 -24.38 -14.74 12.64
C GLY A 251 -23.81 -14.46 14.03
N GLU A 252 -23.97 -15.36 14.96
CA GLU A 252 -23.48 -15.24 16.34
C GLU A 252 -21.96 -15.06 16.45
N GLU A 253 -21.19 -15.63 15.52
CA GLU A 253 -19.73 -15.43 15.49
C GLU A 253 -19.36 -13.99 15.11
N TRP A 254 -20.18 -13.34 14.30
CA TRP A 254 -20.01 -11.90 14.02
C TRP A 254 -20.20 -11.07 15.29
N ASP A 255 -21.26 -11.33 16.05
CA ASP A 255 -21.56 -10.57 17.26
C ASP A 255 -20.46 -10.74 18.32
N LYS A 256 -19.94 -11.95 18.49
CA LYS A 256 -18.80 -12.25 19.37
C LYS A 256 -17.53 -11.54 18.89
N ALA A 257 -17.26 -11.57 17.59
CA ALA A 257 -16.10 -10.93 16.99
C ALA A 257 -16.14 -9.41 17.20
N VAL A 258 -17.26 -8.76 16.90
CA VAL A 258 -17.44 -7.31 17.12
C VAL A 258 -17.29 -6.94 18.59
N ALA A 259 -17.87 -7.74 19.51
CA ALA A 259 -17.70 -7.52 20.95
C ALA A 259 -16.22 -7.57 21.37
N TYR A 260 -15.44 -8.50 20.83
CA TYR A 260 -13.99 -8.57 21.03
C TYR A 260 -13.26 -7.41 20.37
N TRP A 261 -13.55 -7.10 19.10
CA TRP A 261 -12.88 -6.03 18.35
C TRP A 261 -13.05 -4.65 19.00
N LYS A 262 -14.18 -4.38 19.63
CA LYS A 262 -14.42 -3.14 20.41
C LYS A 262 -13.47 -2.98 21.61
N THR A 263 -12.83 -4.04 22.05
CA THR A 263 -11.80 -4.00 23.12
C THR A 263 -10.40 -3.66 22.59
N LEU A 264 -10.20 -3.75 21.25
CA LEU A 264 -8.93 -3.54 20.58
C LEU A 264 -8.68 -2.04 20.32
N LYS A 265 -8.35 -1.34 21.38
CA LYS A 265 -7.92 0.07 21.37
C LYS A 265 -6.90 0.29 22.47
N SER A 266 -6.01 1.23 22.29
CA SER A 266 -5.11 1.68 23.35
C SER A 266 -5.90 2.28 24.50
N GLY A 267 -5.43 2.07 25.74
CA GLY A 267 -6.03 2.72 26.90
C GLY A 267 -5.80 4.23 26.89
N ASP A 268 -6.64 4.99 27.58
CA ASP A 268 -6.49 6.45 27.66
C ASP A 268 -5.17 6.87 28.32
N ASP A 269 -4.63 6.01 29.19
CA ASP A 269 -3.35 6.15 29.89
C ASP A 269 -2.24 5.24 29.31
N ALA A 270 -2.42 4.73 28.09
CA ALA A 270 -1.40 3.93 27.42
C ALA A 270 -0.14 4.77 27.16
N VAL A 271 1.01 4.18 27.46
CA VAL A 271 2.31 4.82 27.27
C VAL A 271 2.96 4.31 25.99
N PHE A 272 3.28 5.23 25.10
CA PHE A 272 4.02 4.95 23.87
C PHE A 272 5.49 5.34 24.05
N ASP A 273 6.39 4.62 23.38
CA ASP A 273 7.82 4.98 23.37
C ASP A 273 8.07 6.33 22.66
N LYS A 274 7.19 6.69 21.71
CA LYS A 274 7.24 7.98 20.99
C LYS A 274 5.83 8.43 20.61
N GLU A 275 5.56 9.71 20.78
CA GLU A 275 4.30 10.33 20.36
C GLU A 275 4.57 11.57 19.51
N LEU A 276 3.82 11.70 18.43
CA LEU A 276 3.89 12.84 17.50
C LEU A 276 2.48 13.33 17.19
N THR A 277 2.35 14.63 17.06
CA THR A 277 1.06 15.27 16.73
C THR A 277 1.25 16.22 15.55
N PHE A 278 0.34 16.15 14.59
CA PHE A 278 0.28 16.98 13.39
C PHE A 278 -1.11 17.59 13.24
N GLU A 279 -1.19 18.72 12.54
CA GLU A 279 -2.43 19.44 12.30
C GLU A 279 -2.84 19.32 10.83
N ALA A 280 -4.09 18.97 10.58
CA ALA A 280 -4.63 18.82 9.23
C ALA A 280 -4.53 20.09 8.37
N LYS A 281 -4.56 21.28 8.99
CA LYS A 281 -4.41 22.57 8.29
C LYS A 281 -3.06 22.77 7.60
N ASP A 282 -2.05 22.04 8.04
CA ASP A 282 -0.68 22.12 7.50
C ASP A 282 -0.47 21.17 6.30
N ILE A 283 -1.53 20.42 5.95
CA ILE A 283 -1.50 19.43 4.88
C ILE A 283 -2.27 19.95 3.66
N GLU A 284 -1.57 20.13 2.57
CA GLU A 284 -2.14 20.41 1.25
C GLU A 284 -1.90 19.23 0.28
N PRO A 285 -2.46 19.23 -0.95
CA PRO A 285 -2.09 18.25 -1.97
C PRO A 285 -0.58 18.20 -2.16
N ARG A 286 0.01 17.00 -2.20
CA ARG A 286 1.46 16.83 -2.15
C ARG A 286 2.00 16.08 -3.35
N ILE A 287 3.25 16.39 -3.67
CA ILE A 287 4.05 15.73 -4.71
C ILE A 287 5.46 15.45 -4.20
N THR A 288 6.13 14.45 -4.76
CA THR A 288 7.58 14.26 -4.53
C THR A 288 8.40 14.94 -5.62
N TYR A 289 9.59 15.42 -5.25
CA TYR A 289 10.54 16.05 -6.17
C TYR A 289 11.84 15.26 -6.34
N GLY A 290 12.05 14.23 -5.54
CA GLY A 290 13.28 13.44 -5.50
C GLY A 290 13.06 11.95 -5.74
N THR A 291 14.03 11.14 -5.31
CA THR A 291 14.11 9.72 -5.56
C THR A 291 13.74 8.86 -4.35
N ASN A 292 13.09 9.44 -3.34
CA ASN A 292 12.47 8.72 -2.24
C ASN A 292 11.21 9.47 -1.76
N PRO A 293 10.28 8.79 -1.07
CA PRO A 293 9.01 9.41 -0.65
C PRO A 293 9.14 10.52 0.39
N GLY A 294 10.26 10.58 1.13
CA GLY A 294 10.55 11.65 2.09
C GLY A 294 10.91 12.99 1.41
N MET A 295 11.30 12.96 0.13
CA MET A 295 11.55 14.17 -0.67
C MET A 295 10.24 14.70 -1.26
N GLY A 296 9.34 15.15 -0.39
CA GLY A 296 8.00 15.63 -0.73
C GLY A 296 7.76 17.08 -0.32
N ILE A 297 6.99 17.80 -1.15
CA ILE A 297 6.55 19.18 -0.94
C ILE A 297 5.05 19.33 -1.14
N GLY A 298 4.46 20.37 -0.61
CA GLY A 298 3.14 20.83 -1.01
C GLY A 298 3.14 21.24 -2.48
N ILE A 299 2.01 21.09 -3.16
CA ILE A 299 1.93 21.36 -4.60
C ILE A 299 2.18 22.83 -4.93
N THR A 300 1.96 23.73 -3.96
CA THR A 300 2.19 25.16 -4.09
C THR A 300 3.60 25.59 -3.66
N GLU A 301 4.34 24.69 -3.00
CA GLU A 301 5.69 24.95 -2.50
C GLU A 301 6.76 24.80 -3.59
N ASN A 302 7.94 25.33 -3.33
CA ASN A 302 9.13 25.13 -4.16
C ASN A 302 9.98 23.99 -3.59
N ILE A 303 10.79 23.36 -4.44
CA ILE A 303 11.88 22.48 -3.99
C ILE A 303 12.79 23.27 -3.04
N PRO A 304 13.22 22.70 -1.90
CA PRO A 304 14.14 23.37 -1.00
C PRO A 304 15.41 23.86 -1.70
N THR A 305 15.94 24.98 -1.24
CA THR A 305 17.25 25.49 -1.64
C THR A 305 18.36 24.73 -0.91
N LEU A 306 19.61 24.83 -1.37
CA LEU A 306 20.72 24.10 -0.75
C LEU A 306 21.02 24.50 0.69
N ASP A 307 20.79 25.75 1.03
CA ASP A 307 20.98 26.30 2.37
C ASP A 307 19.90 25.84 3.37
N GLU A 308 18.78 25.33 2.88
CA GLU A 308 17.72 24.71 3.70
C GLU A 308 17.99 23.20 3.97
N ILE A 309 18.99 22.61 3.30
CA ILE A 309 19.33 21.19 3.44
C ILE A 309 20.57 21.03 4.34
N PRO A 310 20.54 20.19 5.38
CA PRO A 310 21.72 19.87 6.19
C PRO A 310 22.92 19.46 5.33
N GLU A 311 24.11 19.91 5.70
CA GLU A 311 25.35 19.74 4.88
C GLU A 311 25.59 18.26 4.56
N GLU A 312 25.37 17.38 5.52
CA GLU A 312 25.52 15.92 5.38
C GLU A 312 24.53 15.29 4.37
N GLU A 313 23.39 15.93 4.12
CA GLU A 313 22.35 15.44 3.20
C GLU A 313 22.46 16.05 1.79
N GLN A 314 23.20 17.14 1.62
CA GLN A 314 23.29 17.88 0.35
C GLN A 314 23.78 17.03 -0.83
N ALA A 315 24.69 16.11 -0.59
CA ALA A 315 25.21 15.24 -1.65
C ALA A 315 24.10 14.32 -2.21
N GLY A 316 23.31 13.71 -1.33
CA GLY A 316 22.16 12.89 -1.70
C GLY A 316 21.05 13.70 -2.37
N PHE A 317 20.76 14.89 -1.85
CA PHE A 317 19.80 15.83 -2.42
C PHE A 317 20.18 16.21 -3.87
N LYS A 318 21.41 16.64 -4.11
CA LYS A 318 21.93 16.99 -5.44
C LYS A 318 21.84 15.79 -6.40
N LYS A 319 22.21 14.58 -5.94
CA LYS A 319 22.11 13.37 -6.76
C LYS A 319 20.68 13.11 -7.19
N SER A 320 19.73 13.19 -6.25
CA SER A 320 18.31 12.98 -6.52
C SER A 320 17.75 14.00 -7.52
N LEU A 321 18.06 15.28 -7.34
CA LEU A 321 17.63 16.33 -8.27
C LEU A 321 18.22 16.15 -9.67
N ASN A 322 19.51 15.79 -9.76
CA ASN A 322 20.14 15.50 -11.05
C ASN A 322 19.43 14.34 -11.80
N TYR A 323 19.06 13.27 -11.08
CA TYR A 323 18.30 12.18 -11.68
C TYR A 323 16.94 12.65 -12.16
N MET A 324 16.22 13.41 -11.33
CA MET A 324 14.91 13.96 -11.67
C MET A 324 14.96 15.08 -12.71
N GLY A 325 16.11 15.71 -12.91
CA GLY A 325 16.28 16.84 -13.83
C GLY A 325 15.73 18.16 -13.27
N PHE A 326 15.63 18.30 -11.95
CA PHE A 326 15.16 19.50 -11.26
C PHE A 326 16.31 20.30 -10.63
N GLN A 327 16.01 21.55 -10.25
CA GLN A 327 16.95 22.45 -9.61
C GLN A 327 16.48 22.81 -8.19
N PRO A 328 17.42 23.08 -7.24
CA PRO A 328 17.06 23.66 -5.95
C PRO A 328 16.27 24.96 -6.12
N GLY A 329 15.21 25.15 -5.34
CA GLY A 329 14.33 26.31 -5.39
C GLY A 329 13.31 26.32 -6.55
N GLU A 330 13.32 25.31 -7.41
CA GLU A 330 12.41 25.21 -8.55
C GLU A 330 10.97 24.99 -8.11
N LYS A 331 10.01 25.63 -8.80
CA LYS A 331 8.57 25.36 -8.65
C LYS A 331 8.15 24.26 -9.61
N LEU A 332 7.56 23.19 -9.09
CA LEU A 332 7.14 22.06 -9.92
C LEU A 332 5.73 22.21 -10.50
N GLU A 333 4.88 23.05 -9.92
CA GLU A 333 3.59 23.37 -10.52
C GLU A 333 3.77 23.93 -11.93
N GLY A 334 3.08 23.35 -12.91
CA GLY A 334 3.26 23.69 -14.33
C GLY A 334 4.32 22.87 -15.06
N HIS A 335 5.13 22.05 -14.38
CA HIS A 335 6.11 21.18 -15.02
C HIS A 335 5.40 20.11 -15.89
N PRO A 336 5.80 19.94 -17.18
CA PRO A 336 5.16 18.98 -18.08
C PRO A 336 5.39 17.54 -17.63
N ILE A 337 4.40 16.68 -17.92
CA ILE A 337 4.47 15.24 -17.61
C ILE A 337 4.13 14.41 -18.85
N ASP A 338 4.61 13.18 -18.91
CA ASP A 338 4.39 12.26 -20.01
C ASP A 338 3.39 11.14 -19.65
N TYR A 339 3.41 10.70 -18.40
CA TYR A 339 2.63 9.56 -17.92
C TYR A 339 1.84 9.89 -16.66
N VAL A 340 0.70 9.24 -16.51
CA VAL A 340 -0.06 9.16 -15.27
C VAL A 340 -0.33 7.70 -14.94
N PHE A 341 -0.08 7.32 -13.70
CA PHE A 341 -0.40 6.00 -13.19
C PHE A 341 -1.33 6.11 -11.98
N LEU A 342 -2.53 5.57 -12.11
CA LEU A 342 -3.48 5.35 -11.01
C LEU A 342 -3.59 3.87 -10.74
N GLY A 343 -3.22 3.42 -9.53
CA GLY A 343 -3.22 2.01 -9.20
C GLY A 343 -2.35 1.69 -7.98
N ALA A 344 -1.83 0.48 -7.95
CA ALA A 344 -1.04 -0.12 -6.88
C ALA A 344 -1.87 -0.52 -5.63
N CYS A 345 -1.22 -1.22 -4.70
CA CYS A 345 -1.85 -1.55 -3.41
C CYS A 345 -2.14 -0.32 -2.54
N THR A 346 -1.54 0.84 -2.84
CA THR A 346 -1.82 2.12 -2.19
C THR A 346 -3.15 2.71 -2.64
N ASN A 347 -3.36 2.88 -3.96
CA ASN A 347 -4.45 3.66 -4.55
C ASN A 347 -5.08 2.97 -5.78
N GLY A 348 -5.28 1.66 -5.70
CA GLY A 348 -6.01 0.88 -6.70
C GLY A 348 -7.40 0.45 -6.25
N ARG A 349 -8.02 1.16 -5.30
CA ARG A 349 -9.36 0.85 -4.75
C ARG A 349 -10.43 1.73 -5.36
N ILE A 350 -11.68 1.35 -5.17
CA ILE A 350 -12.81 2.04 -5.83
C ILE A 350 -12.89 3.54 -5.51
N GLU A 351 -12.53 3.98 -4.30
CA GLU A 351 -12.53 5.40 -3.94
C GLU A 351 -11.51 6.21 -4.74
N ASP A 352 -10.37 5.62 -5.08
CA ASP A 352 -9.34 6.26 -5.90
C ASP A 352 -9.86 6.53 -7.32
N PHE A 353 -10.58 5.56 -7.87
CA PHE A 353 -11.24 5.72 -9.18
C PHE A 353 -12.39 6.70 -9.14
N ARG A 354 -13.18 6.73 -8.07
CA ARG A 354 -14.22 7.76 -7.86
C ARG A 354 -13.63 9.15 -7.79
N ALA A 355 -12.53 9.32 -7.04
CA ALA A 355 -11.80 10.59 -6.92
C ALA A 355 -11.27 11.04 -8.29
N PHE A 356 -10.59 10.17 -9.02
CA PHE A 356 -10.07 10.45 -10.36
C PHE A 356 -11.21 10.82 -11.33
N ALA A 357 -12.25 10.00 -11.39
CA ALA A 357 -13.38 10.20 -12.29
C ALA A 357 -14.12 11.51 -12.02
N SER A 358 -14.21 11.95 -10.75
CA SER A 358 -14.88 13.19 -10.38
C SER A 358 -14.22 14.43 -11.01
N LEU A 359 -12.89 14.43 -11.17
CA LEU A 359 -12.16 15.53 -11.78
C LEU A 359 -12.17 15.47 -13.30
N VAL A 360 -12.09 14.27 -13.91
CA VAL A 360 -11.99 14.14 -15.36
C VAL A 360 -13.35 14.15 -16.06
N LYS A 361 -14.45 14.04 -15.33
CA LYS A 361 -15.81 14.07 -15.89
C LYS A 361 -16.06 15.32 -16.72
N GLY A 362 -16.42 15.12 -17.99
CA GLY A 362 -16.67 16.22 -18.93
C GLY A 362 -15.42 16.92 -19.48
N LYS A 363 -14.25 16.42 -19.15
CA LYS A 363 -12.96 16.93 -19.64
C LYS A 363 -12.32 15.90 -20.57
N LYS A 364 -11.16 16.25 -21.14
CA LYS A 364 -10.36 15.36 -21.98
C LYS A 364 -8.95 15.24 -21.42
N LYS A 365 -8.39 14.06 -21.56
CA LYS A 365 -6.97 13.80 -21.32
C LYS A 365 -6.11 14.72 -22.21
N ALA A 366 -5.06 15.29 -21.64
CA ALA A 366 -4.13 16.10 -22.40
C ALA A 366 -3.48 15.31 -23.52
N GLU A 367 -3.27 15.97 -24.67
CA GLU A 367 -2.55 15.40 -25.80
C GLU A 367 -1.11 15.05 -25.36
N GLY A 368 -0.62 13.89 -25.80
CA GLY A 368 0.74 13.42 -25.48
C GLY A 368 0.86 12.72 -24.10
N VAL A 369 -0.14 12.79 -23.21
CA VAL A 369 -0.12 12.04 -21.95
C VAL A 369 -0.60 10.61 -22.15
N THR A 370 0.19 9.66 -21.69
CA THR A 370 -0.23 8.25 -21.54
C THR A 370 -0.70 8.03 -20.10
N ALA A 371 -1.90 7.51 -19.93
CA ALA A 371 -2.44 7.27 -18.59
C ALA A 371 -2.88 5.81 -18.42
N TRP A 372 -2.37 5.17 -17.38
CA TRP A 372 -2.71 3.80 -17.00
C TRP A 372 -3.53 3.80 -15.73
N LEU A 373 -4.80 3.39 -15.83
CA LEU A 373 -5.73 3.23 -14.72
C LEU A 373 -5.86 1.74 -14.44
N VAL A 374 -5.26 1.27 -13.35
CA VAL A 374 -5.11 -0.16 -13.04
C VAL A 374 -5.85 -0.49 -11.74
N PRO A 375 -7.01 -1.18 -11.82
CA PRO A 375 -7.72 -1.64 -10.63
C PRO A 375 -6.85 -2.58 -9.78
N GLY A 376 -6.99 -2.52 -8.46
CA GLY A 376 -6.25 -3.39 -7.55
C GLY A 376 -6.79 -4.82 -7.51
N SER A 377 -8.03 -5.06 -7.96
CA SER A 377 -8.67 -6.37 -7.98
C SER A 377 -9.78 -6.44 -9.01
N TRP A 378 -10.20 -7.66 -9.36
CA TRP A 378 -11.38 -7.86 -10.22
C TRP A 378 -12.69 -7.40 -9.55
N LEU A 379 -12.73 -7.31 -8.22
CA LEU A 379 -13.87 -6.71 -7.52
C LEU A 379 -13.91 -5.20 -7.77
N VAL A 380 -12.77 -4.51 -7.69
CA VAL A 380 -12.70 -3.08 -8.01
C VAL A 380 -13.05 -2.83 -9.48
N ASP A 381 -12.56 -3.63 -10.43
CA ASP A 381 -12.93 -3.52 -11.85
C ASP A 381 -14.45 -3.65 -12.03
N LYS A 382 -15.07 -4.63 -11.36
CA LYS A 382 -16.51 -4.80 -11.36
C LYS A 382 -17.26 -3.56 -10.82
N GLN A 383 -16.82 -3.01 -9.67
CA GLN A 383 -17.42 -1.81 -9.10
C GLN A 383 -17.27 -0.59 -10.02
N ILE A 384 -16.12 -0.41 -10.68
CA ILE A 384 -15.89 0.64 -11.67
C ILE A 384 -16.95 0.59 -12.78
N ARG A 385 -17.27 -0.61 -13.28
CA ARG A 385 -18.27 -0.80 -14.35
C ARG A 385 -19.70 -0.64 -13.84
N GLU A 386 -20.01 -1.18 -12.67
CA GLU A 386 -21.35 -1.05 -12.04
C GLU A 386 -21.69 0.40 -11.72
N GLU A 387 -20.71 1.23 -11.33
CA GLU A 387 -20.88 2.65 -11.06
C GLU A 387 -20.79 3.53 -12.32
N GLY A 388 -20.46 2.95 -13.48
CA GLY A 388 -20.30 3.68 -14.74
C GLY A 388 -19.07 4.59 -14.79
N ILE A 389 -18.11 4.37 -13.91
CA ILE A 389 -16.83 5.11 -13.87
C ILE A 389 -16.04 4.86 -15.17
N ASP A 390 -16.06 3.64 -15.68
CA ASP A 390 -15.48 3.25 -16.96
C ASP A 390 -15.92 4.20 -18.09
N LYS A 391 -17.22 4.43 -18.21
CA LYS A 391 -17.78 5.34 -19.23
C LYS A 391 -17.32 6.79 -19.06
N ILE A 392 -17.15 7.25 -17.83
CA ILE A 392 -16.65 8.61 -17.54
C ILE A 392 -15.21 8.76 -18.01
N VAL A 393 -14.35 7.82 -17.62
CA VAL A 393 -12.91 7.90 -17.93
C VAL A 393 -12.63 7.60 -19.40
N GLU A 394 -13.34 6.66 -20.02
CA GLU A 394 -13.25 6.37 -21.45
C GLU A 394 -13.70 7.58 -22.29
N ALA A 395 -14.81 8.23 -21.90
CA ALA A 395 -15.26 9.46 -22.56
C ALA A 395 -14.23 10.60 -22.44
N ALA A 396 -13.41 10.61 -21.39
CA ALA A 396 -12.31 11.54 -21.23
C ALA A 396 -11.02 11.12 -22.01
N GLY A 397 -11.00 9.94 -22.62
CA GLY A 397 -9.88 9.42 -23.40
C GLY A 397 -8.87 8.60 -22.61
N PHE A 398 -9.29 8.05 -21.48
CA PHE A 398 -8.49 7.14 -20.66
C PHE A 398 -8.85 5.68 -20.93
N GLU A 399 -7.91 4.79 -20.62
CA GLU A 399 -8.08 3.34 -20.70
C GLU A 399 -7.98 2.74 -19.30
N ILE A 400 -8.92 1.85 -18.96
CA ILE A 400 -8.84 1.03 -17.75
C ILE A 400 -8.19 -0.30 -18.13
N ARG A 401 -7.14 -0.64 -17.41
CA ARG A 401 -6.41 -1.90 -17.58
C ARG A 401 -7.00 -3.00 -16.68
N GLN A 402 -6.54 -4.22 -16.89
CA GLN A 402 -6.89 -5.35 -16.03
C GLN A 402 -6.10 -5.28 -14.71
N PRO A 403 -6.64 -5.86 -13.62
CA PRO A 403 -6.04 -5.76 -12.28
C PRO A 403 -4.63 -6.34 -12.17
N GLY A 404 -3.76 -5.65 -11.42
CA GLY A 404 -2.38 -6.07 -11.16
C GLY A 404 -1.51 -4.93 -10.60
N CYS A 405 -0.25 -5.23 -10.27
CA CYS A 405 0.70 -4.23 -9.79
C CYS A 405 1.20 -3.28 -10.87
N SER A 406 1.25 -3.70 -12.16
CA SER A 406 1.59 -2.85 -13.30
C SER A 406 2.90 -2.09 -13.10
N ALA A 407 2.93 -0.83 -13.53
CA ALA A 407 4.08 0.06 -13.40
C ALA A 407 4.45 0.41 -11.94
N CYS A 408 3.70 0.00 -10.93
CA CYS A 408 4.13 0.22 -9.54
C CYS A 408 5.50 -0.40 -9.26
N LEU A 409 5.80 -1.55 -9.84
CA LEU A 409 7.07 -2.26 -9.73
C LEU A 409 7.75 -2.51 -11.10
N ALA A 410 7.00 -2.39 -12.19
CA ALA A 410 7.45 -2.61 -13.57
C ALA A 410 8.11 -3.99 -13.79
N MET A 411 7.60 -5.04 -13.12
CA MET A 411 8.04 -6.42 -13.32
C MET A 411 7.40 -7.08 -14.55
N ASN A 412 6.29 -6.52 -15.01
CA ASN A 412 5.64 -6.89 -16.28
C ASN A 412 6.05 -5.93 -17.41
N ASP A 413 5.31 -5.92 -18.52
CA ASP A 413 5.60 -5.09 -19.70
C ASP A 413 5.22 -3.61 -19.52
N ASP A 414 4.53 -3.27 -18.43
CA ASP A 414 4.14 -1.89 -18.12
C ASP A 414 5.33 -1.09 -17.59
N LYS A 415 6.19 -0.62 -18.48
CA LYS A 415 7.40 0.13 -18.17
C LYS A 415 7.35 1.54 -18.75
N ILE A 416 7.70 2.52 -17.93
CA ILE A 416 7.83 3.90 -18.36
C ILE A 416 9.22 4.11 -18.96
N PRO A 417 9.33 4.69 -20.18
CA PRO A 417 10.61 4.91 -20.85
C PRO A 417 11.54 5.85 -20.07
N ALA A 418 12.85 5.70 -20.30
CA ALA A 418 13.87 6.55 -19.69
C ALA A 418 13.65 8.04 -19.99
N GLY A 419 13.87 8.88 -18.99
CA GLY A 419 13.74 10.33 -19.06
C GLY A 419 12.30 10.85 -19.02
N LYS A 420 11.28 9.97 -19.04
CA LYS A 420 9.86 10.35 -19.00
C LYS A 420 9.38 10.56 -17.57
N TYR A 421 8.56 11.61 -17.37
CA TYR A 421 7.95 11.94 -16.09
C TYR A 421 6.60 11.26 -15.92
N SER A 422 6.41 10.61 -14.78
CA SER A 422 5.15 9.98 -14.38
C SER A 422 4.63 10.57 -13.09
N VAL A 423 3.42 11.11 -13.09
CA VAL A 423 2.66 11.37 -11.86
C VAL A 423 1.94 10.09 -11.47
N SER A 424 2.26 9.57 -10.28
CA SER A 424 1.93 8.20 -9.90
C SER A 424 1.36 8.10 -8.48
N THR A 425 0.33 7.29 -8.34
CA THR A 425 -0.23 6.95 -7.04
C THR A 425 0.46 5.74 -6.38
N SER A 426 1.53 5.23 -6.99
CA SER A 426 2.33 4.13 -6.43
C SER A 426 2.97 4.50 -5.08
N ASN A 427 3.66 3.57 -4.45
CA ASN A 427 4.20 3.74 -3.11
C ASN A 427 5.66 4.17 -3.06
N ARG A 428 6.44 3.93 -4.12
CA ARG A 428 7.89 4.22 -4.19
C ARG A 428 8.27 4.89 -5.50
N ASN A 429 9.30 5.73 -5.43
CA ASN A 429 9.82 6.51 -6.58
C ASN A 429 11.34 6.51 -6.67
N PHE A 430 12.02 5.46 -6.18
CA PHE A 430 13.46 5.37 -6.38
C PHE A 430 13.85 5.27 -7.86
N GLU A 431 15.10 5.55 -8.17
CA GLU A 431 15.63 5.55 -9.54
C GLU A 431 15.23 4.28 -10.31
N GLY A 432 14.53 4.44 -11.42
CA GLY A 432 14.10 3.33 -12.28
C GLY A 432 12.93 2.48 -11.77
N ARG A 433 12.21 2.90 -10.71
CA ARG A 433 11.12 2.12 -10.11
C ARG A 433 10.03 1.71 -11.12
N GLN A 434 9.64 2.60 -12.01
CA GLN A 434 8.60 2.36 -13.01
C GLN A 434 9.17 2.01 -14.40
N GLY A 435 10.44 1.71 -14.47
CA GLY A 435 11.20 1.39 -15.68
C GLY A 435 12.58 2.03 -15.65
N PRO A 436 13.61 1.43 -16.28
CA PRO A 436 14.97 1.96 -16.27
C PRO A 436 15.02 3.42 -16.72
N GLY A 437 15.55 4.32 -15.87
CA GLY A 437 15.67 5.76 -16.15
C GLY A 437 14.37 6.55 -16.12
N SER A 438 13.23 5.97 -15.72
CA SER A 438 11.96 6.67 -15.54
C SER A 438 12.01 7.61 -14.32
N ARG A 439 11.27 8.71 -14.38
CA ARG A 439 11.19 9.74 -13.34
C ARG A 439 9.81 9.76 -12.71
N THR A 440 9.69 9.26 -11.48
CA THR A 440 8.40 9.07 -10.80
C THR A 440 8.15 10.16 -9.77
N ILE A 441 7.03 10.85 -9.90
CA ILE A 441 6.50 11.84 -8.96
C ILE A 441 5.32 11.20 -8.25
N LEU A 442 5.45 10.91 -6.95
CA LEU A 442 4.35 10.38 -6.17
C LEU A 442 3.32 11.47 -5.89
N ALA A 443 2.05 11.13 -6.03
CA ALA A 443 0.94 12.05 -5.83
C ALA A 443 -0.36 11.31 -5.48
N SER A 444 -1.38 12.06 -5.05
CA SER A 444 -2.72 11.54 -4.80
C SER A 444 -3.53 11.32 -6.08
N PRO A 445 -4.64 10.56 -6.02
CA PRO A 445 -5.54 10.38 -7.17
C PRO A 445 -6.06 11.68 -7.77
N TYR A 446 -6.31 12.70 -6.94
CA TYR A 446 -6.75 14.01 -7.41
C TYR A 446 -5.65 14.74 -8.19
N VAL A 447 -4.43 14.77 -7.66
CA VAL A 447 -3.28 15.37 -8.36
C VAL A 447 -2.99 14.63 -9.68
N ALA A 448 -3.07 13.29 -9.65
CA ALA A 448 -2.91 12.47 -10.85
C ALA A 448 -3.97 12.80 -11.92
N ALA A 449 -5.24 12.98 -11.52
CA ALA A 449 -6.31 13.38 -12.42
C ALA A 449 -6.11 14.78 -13.00
N ALA A 450 -5.74 15.76 -12.16
CA ALA A 450 -5.44 17.13 -12.61
C ALA A 450 -4.27 17.15 -13.61
N ALA A 451 -3.20 16.42 -13.30
CA ALA A 451 -2.05 16.29 -14.20
C ALA A 451 -2.41 15.61 -15.53
N ALA A 452 -3.30 14.59 -15.50
CA ALA A 452 -3.73 13.88 -16.70
C ALA A 452 -4.52 14.75 -17.69
N ILE A 453 -5.34 15.69 -17.19
CA ILE A 453 -6.15 16.57 -18.04
C ILE A 453 -5.39 17.83 -18.49
N THR A 454 -4.35 18.24 -17.78
CA THR A 454 -3.57 19.45 -18.12
C THR A 454 -2.25 19.15 -18.84
N GLY A 455 -1.73 17.92 -18.73
CA GLY A 455 -0.42 17.52 -19.26
C GLY A 455 0.76 18.05 -18.42
N LYS A 456 0.50 18.55 -17.22
CA LYS A 456 1.49 19.15 -16.33
C LYS A 456 1.11 18.97 -14.86
N ILE A 457 2.05 19.11 -13.96
CA ILE A 457 1.76 19.14 -12.51
C ILE A 457 0.82 20.31 -12.23
N THR A 458 -0.35 20.02 -11.66
CA THR A 458 -1.41 21.02 -11.44
C THR A 458 -2.11 20.77 -10.13
N ASP A 459 -2.42 21.85 -9.41
CA ASP A 459 -3.20 21.79 -8.18
C ASP A 459 -4.62 21.30 -8.49
N PRO A 460 -5.04 20.16 -7.91
CA PRO A 460 -6.37 19.60 -8.18
C PRO A 460 -7.50 20.51 -7.71
N ARG A 461 -7.24 21.41 -6.76
CA ARG A 461 -8.23 22.36 -6.20
C ARG A 461 -8.77 23.32 -7.25
N GLU A 462 -8.06 23.55 -8.35
CA GLU A 462 -8.52 24.36 -9.49
C GLU A 462 -9.75 23.74 -10.22
N PHE A 463 -9.99 22.45 -10.02
CA PHE A 463 -11.05 21.68 -10.70
C PHE A 463 -12.17 21.20 -9.77
N MET A 464 -12.19 21.62 -8.51
CA MET A 464 -13.12 21.15 -7.48
C MET A 464 -14.23 22.14 -7.11
#